data_3b5a2014fd0ee5ce875efe327e3d3189
#
_entry.id   3b5a2014fd0ee5ce875efe327e3d3189
#
_cell.length_a   1.000
_cell.length_b   1.000
_cell.length_c   1.000
_cell.angle_alpha   90.00
_cell.angle_beta   90.00
_cell.angle_gamma   90.00
#
_symmetry.space_group_name_H-M   'P 1'
#
loop_
_entity.id
_entity.type
_entity.pdbx_description
1 polymer ?
#
loop_
_entity_poly.entity_id
_entity_poly.type
_entity_poly.pdbx_seq_one_letter_code
_entity_poly.pdbx_strand_id
1 'polypeptide(L)'
;MTKSPSIRHLIAINAVVCGLEIAACVAFTFIPPLLLKVSYLTDVIPLLNDSVQVGFSETYMSIILGVAPFLALFTVPSLGKLSDGCNSRYGRRRPFIFSFSIILVFSLILLYIGQSLDTEVATKPIRMLLLAVGVILLDYASQAAINPCEALMSDLLSGHQGEESGFTVYSGMLSVGACIGNVLSVITERIEEQEQNVNRCDAEIK
;
A
#
# COMPACT_ATOMS: atom_id res chain seq x y z
N MET A 1 -37.19 -6.19 -16.41
CA MET A 1 -36.74 -4.89 -15.86
C MET A 1 -36.02 -5.19 -14.55
N THR A 2 -34.73 -5.33 -14.56
CA THR A 2 -33.89 -5.52 -13.38
C THR A 2 -33.78 -4.17 -12.68
N LYS A 3 -34.15 -4.14 -11.41
CA LYS A 3 -34.17 -2.93 -10.56
C LYS A 3 -32.75 -2.41 -10.43
N SER A 4 -32.52 -1.12 -10.70
CA SER A 4 -31.21 -0.49 -10.51
C SER A 4 -30.71 -0.74 -9.07
N PRO A 5 -29.42 -1.06 -8.87
CA PRO A 5 -28.87 -1.31 -7.54
C PRO A 5 -29.04 -0.04 -6.68
N SER A 6 -29.46 -0.25 -5.43
CA SER A 6 -29.60 0.85 -4.47
C SER A 6 -28.25 1.51 -4.21
N ILE A 7 -28.20 2.84 -4.04
CA ILE A 7 -26.97 3.60 -3.73
C ILE A 7 -26.24 3.00 -2.52
N ARG A 8 -26.97 2.51 -1.50
CA ARG A 8 -26.37 1.85 -0.33
C ARG A 8 -25.60 0.58 -0.72
N HIS A 9 -26.09 -0.17 -1.69
CA HIS A 9 -25.41 -1.38 -2.18
C HIS A 9 -24.15 -1.03 -2.97
N LEU A 10 -24.20 0.04 -3.77
CA LEU A 10 -23.05 0.56 -4.50
C LEU A 10 -21.95 1.05 -3.55
N ILE A 11 -22.32 1.78 -2.48
CA ILE A 11 -21.37 2.24 -1.45
C ILE A 11 -20.73 1.04 -0.74
N ALA A 12 -21.50 0.02 -0.37
CA ALA A 12 -20.97 -1.16 0.30
C ALA A 12 -19.95 -1.93 -0.56
N ILE A 13 -20.20 -2.05 -1.86
CA ILE A 13 -19.26 -2.70 -2.79
C ILE A 13 -17.97 -1.87 -2.94
N ASN A 14 -18.10 -0.54 -3.00
CA ASN A 14 -16.96 0.36 -3.18
C ASN A 14 -16.23 0.69 -1.87
N ALA A 15 -16.70 0.23 -0.71
CA ALA A 15 -16.00 0.39 0.57
C ALA A 15 -14.60 -0.25 0.56
N VAL A 16 -14.42 -1.34 -0.19
CA VAL A 16 -13.11 -1.98 -0.38
C VAL A 16 -12.14 -1.04 -1.09
N VAL A 17 -12.60 -0.34 -2.13
CA VAL A 17 -11.78 0.64 -2.89
C VAL A 17 -11.35 1.79 -1.99
N CYS A 18 -12.27 2.32 -1.18
CA CYS A 18 -11.97 3.35 -0.20
C CYS A 18 -10.89 2.88 0.80
N GLY A 19 -11.00 1.65 1.32
CA GLY A 19 -10.01 1.07 2.22
C GLY A 19 -8.64 0.87 1.57
N LEU A 20 -8.60 0.41 0.32
CA LEU A 20 -7.36 0.29 -0.47
C LEU A 20 -6.68 1.64 -0.65
N GLU A 21 -7.45 2.68 -0.96
CA GLU A 21 -6.91 4.04 -1.16
C GLU A 21 -6.37 4.64 0.13
N ILE A 22 -7.07 4.46 1.26
CA ILE A 22 -6.55 4.86 2.58
C ILE A 22 -5.21 4.20 2.85
N ALA A 23 -5.12 2.88 2.66
CA ALA A 23 -3.90 2.13 2.90
C ALA A 23 -2.76 2.58 1.97
N ALA A 24 -3.04 2.84 0.70
CA ALA A 24 -2.08 3.33 -0.27
C ALA A 24 -1.54 4.72 0.13
N CYS A 25 -2.41 5.68 0.44
CA CYS A 25 -1.99 7.03 0.83
C CYS A 25 -1.12 7.03 2.09
N VAL A 26 -1.52 6.27 3.12
CA VAL A 26 -0.72 6.12 4.35
C VAL A 26 0.63 5.49 4.04
N ALA A 27 0.65 4.42 3.25
CA ALA A 27 1.87 3.74 2.88
C ALA A 27 2.84 4.63 2.10
N PHE A 28 2.36 5.34 1.08
CA PHE A 28 3.19 6.25 0.28
C PHE A 28 3.78 7.41 1.10
N THR A 29 3.11 7.84 2.16
CA THR A 29 3.63 8.86 3.05
C THR A 29 4.74 8.31 3.96
N PHE A 30 4.56 7.10 4.52
CA PHE A 30 5.48 6.55 5.52
C PHE A 30 6.63 5.71 4.94
N ILE A 31 6.48 5.14 3.75
CA ILE A 31 7.52 4.30 3.13
C ILE A 31 8.83 5.07 2.87
N PRO A 32 8.84 6.27 2.24
CA PRO A 32 10.07 7.00 1.98
C PRO A 32 10.87 7.32 3.24
N PRO A 33 10.30 7.96 4.28
CA PRO A 33 11.03 8.25 5.50
C PRO A 33 11.46 6.98 6.25
N LEU A 34 10.68 5.89 6.18
CA LEU A 34 11.05 4.61 6.76
C LEU A 34 12.31 4.03 6.12
N LEU A 35 12.37 4.00 4.80
CA LEU A 35 13.53 3.51 4.04
C LEU A 35 14.77 4.38 4.29
N LEU A 36 14.60 5.70 4.36
CA LEU A 36 15.67 6.65 4.68
C LEU A 36 16.16 6.47 6.13
N LYS A 37 15.27 6.35 7.11
CA LYS A 37 15.63 6.15 8.52
C LYS A 37 16.47 4.88 8.73
N VAL A 38 16.18 3.83 8.00
CA VAL A 38 17.01 2.62 7.98
C VAL A 38 18.40 2.90 7.40
N SER A 39 18.52 3.81 6.42
CA SER A 39 19.78 4.24 5.85
C SER A 39 20.61 5.06 6.85
N TYR A 40 20.05 6.08 7.50
CA TYR A 40 20.77 6.94 8.45
C TYR A 40 21.29 6.20 9.69
N LEU A 41 20.59 5.17 10.18
CA LEU A 41 21.09 4.33 11.27
C LEU A 41 22.37 3.55 10.90
N THR A 42 22.67 3.45 9.61
CA THR A 42 23.89 2.81 9.12
C THR A 42 25.08 3.78 9.10
N ASP A 43 24.83 5.08 8.90
CA ASP A 43 25.89 6.12 8.79
C ASP A 43 26.39 6.61 10.16
N VAL A 44 25.66 6.39 11.25
CA VAL A 44 26.01 6.87 12.60
C VAL A 44 27.06 5.97 13.31
N ILE A 45 27.48 4.85 12.73
CA ILE A 45 28.57 4.03 13.28
C ILE A 45 29.82 4.14 12.34
N PRO A 46 30.65 5.18 12.51
CA PRO A 46 31.83 5.39 11.63
C PRO A 46 33.02 4.50 11.95
N LEU A 47 32.89 3.45 12.74
CA LEU A 47 34.01 2.67 13.28
C LEU A 47 34.20 1.27 12.68
N LEU A 48 33.49 0.91 11.62
CA LEU A 48 33.68 -0.37 10.92
C LEU A 48 33.88 -0.15 9.43
N ASN A 49 35.15 0.18 9.10
CA ASN A 49 35.85 -0.10 7.83
C ASN A 49 35.05 -0.18 6.52
N ASP A 50 35.25 0.85 5.74
CA ASP A 50 35.75 0.91 4.33
C ASP A 50 35.17 0.04 3.24
N SER A 51 34.20 -0.84 3.41
CA SER A 51 33.76 -1.68 2.29
C SER A 51 32.28 -2.06 2.22
N VAL A 52 31.41 -1.65 3.14
CA VAL A 52 29.97 -1.95 3.03
C VAL A 52 29.14 -0.78 3.52
N GLN A 53 28.97 0.23 2.69
CA GLN A 53 27.84 1.16 2.81
C GLN A 53 26.56 0.41 2.43
N VAL A 54 25.97 -0.29 3.37
CA VAL A 54 24.69 -0.99 3.19
C VAL A 54 23.58 -0.16 3.81
N GLY A 55 23.43 1.06 3.31
CA GLY A 55 22.22 1.86 3.47
C GLY A 55 21.48 1.88 2.12
N PHE A 56 20.15 2.02 2.13
CA PHE A 56 19.44 2.34 0.90
C PHE A 56 19.87 3.76 0.47
N SER A 57 20.77 3.88 -0.51
CA SER A 57 20.98 5.17 -1.15
C SER A 57 19.68 5.62 -1.82
N GLU A 58 19.49 6.90 -2.03
CA GLU A 58 18.31 7.45 -2.74
C GLU A 58 18.03 6.73 -4.07
N THR A 59 19.09 6.25 -4.73
CA THR A 59 18.99 5.47 -5.96
C THR A 59 18.29 4.11 -5.73
N TYR A 60 18.68 3.38 -4.69
CA TYR A 60 18.03 2.09 -4.38
C TYR A 60 16.59 2.26 -3.94
N MET A 61 16.28 3.32 -3.20
CA MET A 61 14.90 3.66 -2.83
C MET A 61 14.04 3.91 -4.08
N SER A 62 14.54 4.70 -5.03
CA SER A 62 13.85 4.97 -6.28
C SER A 62 13.64 3.72 -7.12
N ILE A 63 14.62 2.80 -7.14
CA ILE A 63 14.50 1.51 -7.82
C ILE A 63 13.41 0.66 -7.16
N ILE A 64 13.41 0.53 -5.82
CA ILE A 64 12.42 -0.27 -5.08
C ILE A 64 11.01 0.24 -5.36
N LEU A 65 10.79 1.56 -5.31
CA LEU A 65 9.49 2.17 -5.61
C LEU A 65 9.10 2.04 -7.09
N GLY A 66 10.06 1.97 -8.00
CA GLY A 66 9.81 1.79 -9.44
C GLY A 66 9.49 0.36 -9.86
N VAL A 67 9.88 -0.64 -9.07
CA VAL A 67 9.67 -2.07 -9.43
C VAL A 67 8.17 -2.42 -9.48
N ALA A 68 7.38 -1.96 -8.54
CA ALA A 68 5.97 -2.31 -8.46
C ALA A 68 5.14 -1.79 -9.65
N PRO A 69 5.22 -0.49 -10.05
CA PRO A 69 4.58 -0.01 -11.27
C PRO A 69 5.05 -0.73 -12.53
N PHE A 70 6.34 -1.05 -12.60
CA PHE A 70 6.89 -1.81 -13.72
C PHE A 70 6.30 -3.22 -13.81
N LEU A 71 6.18 -3.93 -12.69
CA LEU A 71 5.52 -5.23 -12.64
C LEU A 71 4.03 -5.11 -12.99
N ALA A 72 3.34 -4.08 -12.50
CA ALA A 72 1.93 -3.83 -12.77
C ALA A 72 1.66 -3.66 -14.27
N LEU A 73 2.55 -3.00 -15.01
CA LEU A 73 2.43 -2.80 -16.46
C LEU A 73 2.22 -4.11 -17.24
N PHE A 74 2.90 -5.19 -16.83
CA PHE A 74 2.80 -6.49 -17.50
C PHE A 74 1.73 -7.39 -16.87
N THR A 75 1.56 -7.32 -15.56
CA THR A 75 0.67 -8.25 -14.85
C THR A 75 -0.79 -7.82 -14.90
N VAL A 76 -1.09 -6.52 -14.89
CA VAL A 76 -2.47 -6.02 -14.92
C VAL A 76 -3.24 -6.47 -16.16
N PRO A 77 -2.73 -6.35 -17.40
CA PRO A 77 -3.42 -6.88 -18.58
C PRO A 77 -3.60 -8.40 -18.54
N SER A 78 -2.62 -9.12 -17.96
CA SER A 78 -2.66 -10.58 -17.81
C SER A 78 -3.71 -11.00 -16.77
N LEU A 79 -3.81 -10.27 -15.67
CA LEU A 79 -4.82 -10.47 -14.62
C LEU A 79 -6.24 -10.21 -15.14
N GLY A 80 -6.42 -9.20 -16.00
CA GLY A 80 -7.69 -8.96 -16.66
C GLY A 80 -8.18 -10.19 -17.43
N LYS A 81 -7.33 -10.74 -18.29
CA LYS A 81 -7.63 -11.95 -19.06
C LYS A 81 -7.89 -13.18 -18.16
N LEU A 82 -7.08 -13.35 -17.12
CA LEU A 82 -7.20 -14.46 -16.17
C LEU A 82 -8.51 -14.35 -15.35
N SER A 83 -8.88 -13.14 -14.94
CA SER A 83 -10.12 -12.85 -14.23
C SER A 83 -11.35 -13.11 -15.09
N ASP A 84 -11.30 -12.79 -16.39
CA ASP A 84 -12.40 -13.03 -17.31
C ASP A 84 -12.63 -14.53 -17.58
N GLY A 85 -11.57 -15.33 -17.56
CA GLY A 85 -11.61 -16.80 -17.70
C GLY A 85 -11.98 -17.57 -16.43
N CYS A 86 -12.01 -16.92 -15.27
CA CYS A 86 -12.24 -17.58 -13.99
C CYS A 86 -13.74 -17.90 -13.77
N ASN A 87 -14.07 -19.20 -13.61
CA ASN A 87 -15.42 -19.67 -13.35
C ASN A 87 -15.61 -20.07 -11.88
N SER A 88 -15.42 -19.11 -10.95
CA SER A 88 -15.53 -19.34 -9.53
C SER A 88 -17.00 -19.28 -9.04
N ARG A 89 -17.34 -20.11 -8.02
CA ARG A 89 -18.64 -20.07 -7.32
C ARG A 89 -18.94 -18.71 -6.66
N TYR A 90 -17.92 -17.93 -6.35
CA TYR A 90 -18.03 -16.61 -5.70
C TYR A 90 -18.12 -15.46 -6.71
N GLY A 91 -18.09 -15.74 -8.02
CA GLY A 91 -18.03 -14.77 -9.10
C GLY A 91 -16.63 -14.69 -9.72
N ARG A 92 -16.53 -14.07 -10.91
CA ARG A 92 -15.28 -14.04 -11.69
C ARG A 92 -14.18 -13.17 -11.07
N ARG A 93 -14.54 -12.02 -10.47
CA ARG A 93 -13.60 -10.97 -10.04
C ARG A 93 -13.34 -10.94 -8.54
N ARG A 94 -14.30 -11.40 -7.72
CA ARG A 94 -14.20 -11.37 -6.25
C ARG A 94 -12.98 -12.12 -5.67
N PRO A 95 -12.59 -13.33 -6.18
CA PRO A 95 -11.45 -14.04 -5.64
C PRO A 95 -10.13 -13.27 -5.85
N PHE A 96 -10.00 -12.49 -6.94
CA PHE A 96 -8.82 -11.67 -7.19
C PHE A 96 -8.73 -10.50 -6.20
N ILE A 97 -9.85 -9.79 -5.94
CA ILE A 97 -9.90 -8.72 -4.94
C ILE A 97 -9.50 -9.27 -3.57
N PHE A 98 -10.04 -10.43 -3.19
CA PHE A 98 -9.71 -11.07 -1.92
C PHE A 98 -8.23 -11.47 -1.84
N SER A 99 -7.66 -12.05 -2.91
CA SER A 99 -6.25 -12.40 -2.97
C SER A 99 -5.34 -11.19 -2.80
N PHE A 100 -5.61 -10.07 -3.49
CA PHE A 100 -4.84 -8.85 -3.35
C PHE A 100 -4.97 -8.22 -1.98
N SER A 101 -6.15 -8.28 -1.36
CA SER A 101 -6.33 -7.84 0.04
C SER A 101 -5.49 -8.66 1.01
N ILE A 102 -5.37 -9.97 0.83
CA ILE A 102 -4.49 -10.82 1.64
C ILE A 102 -3.01 -10.45 1.41
N ILE A 103 -2.59 -10.24 0.16
CA ILE A 103 -1.22 -9.84 -0.15
C ILE A 103 -0.90 -8.48 0.51
N LEU A 104 -1.84 -7.54 0.50
CA LEU A 104 -1.69 -6.24 1.14
C LEU A 104 -1.52 -6.38 2.66
N VAL A 105 -2.35 -7.17 3.34
CA VAL A 105 -2.20 -7.43 4.78
C VAL A 105 -0.87 -8.11 5.08
N PHE A 106 -0.48 -9.09 4.25
CA PHE A 106 0.81 -9.77 4.40
C PHE A 106 2.00 -8.81 4.24
N SER A 107 1.93 -7.88 3.28
CA SER A 107 2.97 -6.86 3.09
C SER A 107 3.10 -5.93 4.31
N LEU A 108 1.99 -5.54 4.93
CA LEU A 108 2.01 -4.75 6.17
C LEU A 108 2.66 -5.52 7.34
N ILE A 109 2.40 -6.82 7.45
CA ILE A 109 3.05 -7.68 8.45
C ILE A 109 4.56 -7.76 8.20
N LEU A 110 4.99 -7.90 6.93
CA LEU A 110 6.43 -7.90 6.59
C LEU A 110 7.10 -6.57 6.96
N LEU A 111 6.45 -5.44 6.69
CA LEU A 111 6.95 -4.13 7.07
C LEU A 111 7.07 -3.98 8.59
N TYR A 112 6.06 -4.43 9.33
CA TYR A 112 6.09 -4.41 10.79
C TYR A 112 7.21 -5.27 11.36
N ILE A 113 7.39 -6.48 10.88
CA ILE A 113 8.49 -7.37 11.28
C ILE A 113 9.84 -6.73 10.95
N GLY A 114 9.99 -6.19 9.72
CA GLY A 114 11.22 -5.53 9.30
C GLY A 114 11.58 -4.31 10.16
N GLN A 115 10.60 -3.59 10.70
CA GLN A 115 10.83 -2.50 11.65
C GLN A 115 11.21 -2.98 13.05
N SER A 116 10.60 -4.06 13.51
CA SER A 116 10.76 -4.60 14.87
C SER A 116 12.06 -5.38 15.08
N LEU A 117 12.77 -5.74 14.00
CA LEU A 117 14.06 -6.43 14.10
C LEU A 117 15.13 -5.50 14.66
N ASP A 118 15.88 -5.99 15.65
CA ASP A 118 16.99 -5.28 16.27
C ASP A 118 18.08 -4.92 15.26
N THR A 119 18.79 -3.81 15.53
CA THR A 119 19.83 -3.25 14.65
C THR A 119 21.17 -3.98 14.75
N GLU A 120 21.20 -5.22 15.23
CA GLU A 120 22.44 -6.02 15.23
C GLU A 120 22.97 -6.22 13.81
N VAL A 121 24.27 -6.20 13.65
CA VAL A 121 24.96 -6.27 12.34
C VAL A 121 24.56 -7.50 11.54
N ALA A 122 24.32 -8.63 12.21
CA ALA A 122 23.92 -9.89 11.58
C ALA A 122 22.49 -9.88 10.98
N THR A 123 21.59 -9.04 11.51
CA THR A 123 20.18 -8.97 11.07
C THR A 123 19.92 -7.89 10.02
N LYS A 124 20.87 -6.97 9.81
CA LYS A 124 20.74 -5.85 8.84
C LYS A 124 20.29 -6.28 7.43
N PRO A 125 20.96 -7.25 6.75
CA PRO A 125 20.58 -7.60 5.38
C PRO A 125 19.19 -8.22 5.30
N ILE A 126 18.80 -9.01 6.32
CA ILE A 126 17.46 -9.62 6.40
C ILE A 126 16.41 -8.55 6.60
N ARG A 127 16.65 -7.57 7.48
CA ARG A 127 15.77 -6.43 7.72
C ARG A 127 15.54 -5.62 6.44
N MET A 128 16.61 -5.28 5.72
CA MET A 128 16.52 -4.54 4.47
C MET A 128 15.74 -5.30 3.41
N LEU A 129 15.98 -6.61 3.30
CA LEU A 129 15.25 -7.48 2.36
C LEU A 129 13.75 -7.52 2.70
N LEU A 130 13.39 -7.70 3.98
CA LEU A 130 12.00 -7.72 4.43
C LEU A 130 11.28 -6.41 4.13
N LEU A 131 11.93 -5.26 4.40
CA LEU A 131 11.38 -3.95 4.12
C LEU A 131 11.21 -3.72 2.61
N ALA A 132 12.22 -4.04 1.81
CA ALA A 132 12.16 -3.89 0.35
C ALA A 132 11.05 -4.75 -0.26
N VAL A 133 10.97 -6.03 0.12
CA VAL A 133 9.92 -6.94 -0.35
C VAL A 133 8.54 -6.49 0.13
N GLY A 134 8.42 -6.06 1.39
CA GLY A 134 7.18 -5.54 1.96
C GLY A 134 6.67 -4.31 1.19
N VAL A 135 7.54 -3.34 0.87
CA VAL A 135 7.20 -2.15 0.08
C VAL A 135 6.75 -2.51 -1.34
N ILE A 136 7.52 -3.36 -2.04
CA ILE A 136 7.18 -3.78 -3.41
C ILE A 136 5.84 -4.50 -3.44
N LEU A 137 5.60 -5.42 -2.50
CA LEU A 137 4.33 -6.16 -2.44
C LEU A 137 3.14 -5.26 -2.10
N LEU A 138 3.33 -4.29 -1.20
CA LEU A 138 2.28 -3.36 -0.80
C LEU A 138 1.88 -2.46 -1.97
N ASP A 139 2.87 -1.85 -2.62
CA ASP A 139 2.64 -0.97 -3.76
C ASP A 139 2.02 -1.75 -4.93
N TYR A 140 2.57 -2.92 -5.26
CA TYR A 140 2.03 -3.79 -6.30
C TYR A 140 0.59 -4.22 -6.00
N ALA A 141 0.30 -4.68 -4.77
CA ALA A 141 -1.03 -5.16 -4.40
C ALA A 141 -2.08 -4.04 -4.44
N SER A 142 -1.73 -2.82 -4.00
CA SER A 142 -2.64 -1.67 -4.04
C SER A 142 -3.01 -1.30 -5.48
N GLN A 143 -2.03 -1.21 -6.38
CA GLN A 143 -2.25 -0.89 -7.80
C GLN A 143 -3.00 -2.00 -8.54
N ALA A 144 -2.64 -3.26 -8.33
CA ALA A 144 -3.24 -4.40 -8.99
C ALA A 144 -4.70 -4.66 -8.54
N ALA A 145 -5.04 -4.31 -7.29
CA ALA A 145 -6.39 -4.49 -6.74
C ALA A 145 -7.43 -3.53 -7.33
N ILE A 146 -7.02 -2.36 -7.79
CA ILE A 146 -7.93 -1.35 -8.37
C ILE A 146 -8.63 -1.92 -9.62
N ASN A 147 -7.89 -2.59 -10.49
CA ASN A 147 -8.43 -3.09 -11.76
C ASN A 147 -9.58 -4.10 -11.60
N PRO A 148 -9.49 -5.17 -10.78
CA PRO A 148 -10.61 -6.07 -10.56
C PRO A 148 -11.79 -5.39 -9.83
N CYS A 149 -11.55 -4.32 -9.05
CA CYS A 149 -12.61 -3.53 -8.44
C CYS A 149 -13.39 -2.73 -9.49
N GLU A 150 -12.70 -2.02 -10.39
CA GLU A 150 -13.32 -1.29 -11.51
C GLU A 150 -14.10 -2.22 -12.43
N ALA A 151 -13.50 -3.35 -12.76
CA ALA A 151 -14.10 -4.34 -13.60
C ALA A 151 -15.33 -5.00 -12.96
N LEU A 152 -15.32 -5.24 -11.63
CA LEU A 152 -16.48 -5.71 -10.89
C LEU A 152 -17.61 -4.68 -10.96
N MET A 153 -17.28 -3.40 -10.83
CA MET A 153 -18.23 -2.31 -10.92
C MET A 153 -18.89 -2.24 -12.30
N SER A 154 -18.09 -2.32 -13.37
CA SER A 154 -18.58 -2.37 -14.75
C SER A 154 -19.49 -3.57 -14.97
N ASP A 155 -19.12 -4.77 -14.49
CA ASP A 155 -19.96 -5.99 -14.61
C ASP A 155 -21.32 -5.83 -13.91
N LEU A 156 -21.36 -5.19 -12.75
CA LEU A 156 -22.60 -5.00 -11.97
C LEU A 156 -23.53 -3.95 -12.58
N LEU A 157 -22.98 -2.98 -13.30
CA LEU A 157 -23.74 -1.87 -13.89
C LEU A 157 -24.09 -2.10 -15.35
N SER A 158 -23.43 -3.04 -16.02
CA SER A 158 -23.65 -3.37 -17.41
C SER A 158 -25.12 -3.66 -17.70
N GLY A 159 -25.71 -2.89 -18.60
CA GLY A 159 -27.11 -3.02 -19.01
C GLY A 159 -28.15 -2.28 -18.15
N HIS A 160 -27.72 -1.48 -17.16
CA HIS A 160 -28.61 -0.63 -16.36
C HIS A 160 -28.47 0.85 -16.71
N GLN A 161 -29.60 1.60 -16.66
CA GLN A 161 -29.65 3.06 -16.81
C GLN A 161 -29.01 3.79 -15.61
N GLY A 162 -27.90 3.35 -15.09
CA GLY A 162 -27.25 3.86 -13.88
C GLY A 162 -25.74 3.70 -13.89
N GLU A 163 -25.18 3.38 -15.04
CA GLU A 163 -23.75 3.16 -15.19
C GLU A 163 -22.95 4.40 -14.80
N GLU A 164 -23.35 5.60 -15.24
CA GLU A 164 -22.75 6.87 -14.85
C GLU A 164 -22.79 7.10 -13.33
N SER A 165 -23.93 6.83 -12.70
CA SER A 165 -24.10 6.96 -11.24
C SER A 165 -23.19 6.01 -10.46
N GLY A 166 -22.94 4.82 -10.98
CA GLY A 166 -22.07 3.84 -10.36
C GLY A 166 -20.61 4.25 -10.38
N PHE A 167 -20.12 4.72 -11.52
CA PHE A 167 -18.75 5.25 -11.62
C PHE A 167 -18.56 6.55 -10.84
N THR A 168 -19.60 7.38 -10.71
CA THR A 168 -19.58 8.56 -9.84
C THR A 168 -19.42 8.16 -8.37
N VAL A 169 -20.14 7.14 -7.90
CA VAL A 169 -19.98 6.62 -6.53
C VAL A 169 -18.58 6.02 -6.34
N TYR A 170 -18.07 5.26 -7.31
CA TYR A 170 -16.72 4.69 -7.29
C TYR A 170 -15.66 5.78 -7.14
N SER A 171 -15.66 6.80 -8.02
CA SER A 171 -14.72 7.93 -7.97
C SER A 171 -14.85 8.74 -6.68
N GLY A 172 -16.08 8.91 -6.18
CA GLY A 172 -16.34 9.55 -4.90
C GLY A 172 -15.72 8.78 -3.73
N MET A 173 -15.86 7.45 -3.69
CA MET A 173 -15.28 6.60 -2.64
C MET A 173 -13.75 6.59 -2.71
N LEU A 174 -13.16 6.62 -3.91
CA LEU A 174 -11.71 6.76 -4.12
C LEU A 174 -11.22 8.09 -3.52
N SER A 175 -11.87 9.21 -3.87
CA SER A 175 -11.51 10.54 -3.38
C SER A 175 -11.66 10.67 -1.85
N VAL A 176 -12.72 10.11 -1.29
CA VAL A 176 -12.93 10.07 0.18
C VAL A 176 -11.82 9.24 0.85
N GLY A 177 -11.45 8.09 0.27
CA GLY A 177 -10.34 7.27 0.75
C GLY A 177 -9.03 8.04 0.77
N ALA A 178 -8.69 8.73 -0.32
CA ALA A 178 -7.50 9.57 -0.43
C ALA A 178 -7.48 10.70 0.61
N CYS A 179 -8.60 11.40 0.79
CA CYS A 179 -8.71 12.45 1.81
C CYS A 179 -8.49 11.91 3.22
N ILE A 180 -9.14 10.80 3.58
CA ILE A 180 -8.97 10.17 4.89
C ILE A 180 -7.53 9.70 5.09
N GLY A 181 -6.93 9.04 4.09
CA GLY A 181 -5.55 8.57 4.13
C GLY A 181 -4.55 9.70 4.35
N ASN A 182 -4.68 10.80 3.61
CA ASN A 182 -3.82 11.97 3.78
C ASN A 182 -3.99 12.64 5.15
N VAL A 183 -5.22 12.77 5.67
CA VAL A 183 -5.46 13.31 7.01
C VAL A 183 -4.83 12.42 8.09
N LEU A 184 -4.99 11.10 7.98
CA LEU A 184 -4.35 10.16 8.91
C LEU A 184 -2.84 10.28 8.88
N SER A 185 -2.23 10.42 7.70
CA SER A 185 -0.79 10.59 7.55
C SER A 185 -0.30 11.84 8.27
N VAL A 186 -0.95 12.99 8.06
CA VAL A 186 -0.59 14.25 8.72
C VAL A 186 -0.72 14.15 10.26
N ILE A 187 -1.79 13.51 10.74
CA ILE A 187 -1.99 13.32 12.19
C ILE A 187 -0.86 12.46 12.77
N THR A 188 -0.48 11.38 12.11
CA THR A 188 0.57 10.48 12.59
C THR A 188 1.94 11.17 12.59
N GLU A 189 2.28 11.93 11.55
CA GLU A 189 3.51 12.75 11.51
C GLU A 189 3.58 13.72 12.70
N ARG A 190 2.48 14.40 13.00
CA ARG A 190 2.42 15.33 14.14
C ARG A 190 2.62 14.64 15.49
N ILE A 191 2.09 13.43 15.65
CA ILE A 191 2.27 12.64 16.86
C ILE A 191 3.74 12.22 17.00
N GLU A 192 4.38 11.75 15.94
CA GLU A 192 5.80 11.37 15.94
C GLU A 192 6.72 12.58 16.26
N GLU A 193 6.45 13.76 15.69
CA GLU A 193 7.18 14.99 15.98
C GLU A 193 7.08 15.37 17.46
N GLN A 194 5.89 15.27 18.04
CA GLN A 194 5.69 15.56 19.47
C GLN A 194 6.43 14.58 20.36
N GLU A 195 6.39 13.29 20.07
CA GLU A 195 7.09 12.26 20.83
C GLU A 195 8.62 12.44 20.78
N GLN A 196 9.16 12.80 19.61
CA GLN A 196 10.59 13.11 19.45
C GLN A 196 11.01 14.34 20.26
N ASN A 197 10.16 15.39 20.29
CA ASN A 197 10.44 16.60 21.07
C ASN A 197 10.42 16.32 22.58
N VAL A 198 9.48 15.53 23.07
CA VAL A 198 9.43 15.12 24.49
C VAL A 198 10.67 14.33 24.87
N ASN A 199 11.05 13.33 24.06
CA ASN A 199 12.24 12.51 24.29
C ASN A 199 13.54 13.34 24.28
N ARG A 200 13.61 14.38 23.44
CA ARG A 200 14.76 15.30 23.40
C ARG A 200 14.83 16.16 24.68
N CYS A 201 13.71 16.70 25.12
CA CYS A 201 13.66 17.47 26.38
C CYS A 201 14.06 16.60 27.59
N ASP A 202 13.61 15.36 27.65
CA ASP A 202 13.97 14.43 28.72
C ASP A 202 15.46 14.04 28.71
N ALA A 203 16.10 14.04 27.55
CA ALA A 203 17.52 13.78 27.39
C ALA A 203 18.40 15.00 27.81
N GLU A 204 17.91 16.23 27.66
CA GLU A 204 18.60 17.46 28.08
C GLU A 204 18.52 17.72 29.60
N ILE A 205 17.55 17.11 30.28
CA ILE A 205 17.35 17.27 31.75
C ILE A 205 18.20 16.26 32.55
N LYS A 206 18.71 15.21 31.92
CA LYS A 206 19.60 14.18 32.53
C LYS A 206 21.07 14.52 32.34
#